data_2f7b821400715350d70b7443ef01998b
#
_entry.id   2f7b821400715350d70b7443ef01998b
#
_cell.length_a   1.000
_cell.length_b   1.000
_cell.length_c   1.000
_cell.angle_alpha   90.00
_cell.angle_beta   90.00
_cell.angle_gamma   90.00
#
_symmetry.space_group_name_H-M   'P 1'
#
loop_
_entity.id
_entity.type
_entity.pdbx_description
1 polymer ?
#
loop_
_entity_poly.entity_id
_entity_poly.type
_entity_poly.pdbx_seq_one_letter_code
_entity_poly.pdbx_strand_id
1 'polypeptide(L)'
;MKKKKVKPVKQMGSTGTKLQKEVAAMEEAMKQYHIEEQCQLLIDEMMPQIKRLGRSLSGTYHRNIIEYTTSRIKSPESIVEKLHRKNREVSLDKAVETLRDLAGIRVICSFQDDVYRVAGAIKNLPGYELVKEKN
;
A
#
# COMPACT_ATOMS: atom_id res chain seq x y z
N MET A 1 -6.96 16.73 -4.06
CA MET A 1 -7.60 16.66 -4.88
C MET A 1 -7.92 16.47 -5.11
N LYS A 2 -8.30 16.56 -4.59
CA LYS A 2 -9.09 16.58 -5.13
C LYS A 2 -9.69 16.22 -5.21
N LYS A 3 -10.18 16.36 -4.78
CA LYS A 3 -11.22 16.20 -5.15
C LYS A 3 -11.83 16.07 -5.48
N LYS A 4 -12.24 16.36 -5.22
CA LYS A 4 -13.31 16.33 -5.79
C LYS A 4 -13.82 16.35 -6.31
N LYS A 5 -14.14 16.62 -6.19
CA LYS A 5 -15.09 16.67 -6.96
C LYS A 5 -15.75 16.52 -7.30
N VAL A 6 -16.10 16.68 -7.04
CA VAL A 6 -17.14 16.51 -7.81
C VAL A 6 -17.70 16.44 -8.03
N LYS A 7 -18.33 16.81 -8.03
CA LYS A 7 -19.36 16.74 -8.61
C LYS A 7 -20.05 16.60 -9.01
N PRO A 8 -20.66 16.65 -9.07
CA PRO A 8 -21.62 16.50 -9.78
C PRO A 8 -22.21 16.22 -9.98
N VAL A 9 -22.65 16.25 -10.05
CA VAL A 9 -23.37 15.88 -10.61
C VAL A 9 -24.05 15.54 -10.61
N LYS A 10 -24.54 15.66 -10.82
CA LYS A 10 -25.29 15.31 -11.13
C LYS A 10 -25.96 14.74 -11.25
N GLN A 11 -26.40 14.62 -11.27
CA GLN A 11 -27.03 13.98 -11.63
C GLN A 11 -27.51 13.32 -11.82
N MET A 12 -27.54 13.36 -12.04
CA MET A 12 -28.06 12.56 -12.43
C MET A 12 -28.36 11.42 -12.13
N GLY A 13 -28.65 11.62 -12.09
CA GLY A 13 -29.32 10.54 -11.54
C GLY A 13 -28.52 9.43 -11.06
N SER A 14 -28.87 8.75 -10.30
CA SER A 14 -28.43 7.59 -9.71
C SER A 14 -27.28 7.04 -10.36
N THR A 15 -26.92 7.55 -11.42
CA THR A 15 -26.23 6.66 -12.23
C THR A 15 -24.77 6.86 -12.23
N GLY A 16 -24.16 7.83 -12.19
CA GLY A 16 -22.74 7.90 -12.31
C GLY A 16 -22.18 7.14 -13.52
N THR A 17 -20.93 7.31 -13.78
CA THR A 17 -20.25 6.61 -14.85
C THR A 17 -19.96 5.16 -14.45
N LYS A 18 -19.54 4.35 -15.42
CA LYS A 18 -19.13 2.99 -15.14
C LYS A 18 -18.00 2.98 -14.12
N LEU A 19 -17.03 3.87 -14.29
CA LEU A 19 -15.89 3.97 -13.37
C LEU A 19 -16.35 4.30 -11.96
N GLN A 20 -17.26 5.26 -11.82
CA GLN A 20 -17.80 5.63 -10.51
C GLN A 20 -18.50 4.46 -9.84
N LYS A 21 -19.24 3.68 -10.62
CA LYS A 21 -19.94 2.49 -10.10
C LYS A 21 -18.93 1.43 -9.67
N GLU A 22 -17.86 1.25 -10.43
CA GLU A 22 -16.82 0.29 -10.08
C GLU A 22 -16.12 0.70 -8.79
N VAL A 23 -15.81 1.98 -8.64
CA VAL A 23 -15.18 2.47 -7.43
C VAL A 23 -16.10 2.30 -6.22
N ALA A 24 -17.39 2.63 -6.38
CA ALA A 24 -18.37 2.47 -5.29
C ALA A 24 -18.51 1.01 -4.88
N ALA A 25 -18.55 0.10 -5.86
CA ALA A 25 -18.64 -1.32 -5.58
C ALA A 25 -17.38 -1.84 -4.88
N MET A 26 -16.21 -1.36 -5.29
CA MET A 26 -14.95 -1.73 -4.65
C MET A 26 -14.91 -1.24 -3.21
N GLU A 27 -15.32 0.00 -2.98
CA GLU A 27 -15.36 0.56 -1.64
C GLU A 27 -16.27 -0.25 -0.73
N GLU A 28 -17.45 -0.61 -1.23
CA GLU A 28 -18.40 -1.40 -0.45
C GLU A 28 -17.85 -2.78 -0.13
N ALA A 29 -17.21 -3.44 -1.11
CA ALA A 29 -16.60 -4.75 -0.89
C ALA A 29 -15.47 -4.67 0.13
N MET A 30 -14.66 -3.63 0.07
CA MET A 30 -13.56 -3.42 1.02
C MET A 30 -14.09 -3.25 2.44
N LYS A 31 -15.21 -2.52 2.59
CA LYS A 31 -15.84 -2.36 3.89
C LYS A 31 -16.40 -3.67 4.41
N GLN A 32 -17.07 -4.42 3.55
CA GLN A 32 -17.69 -5.69 3.92
C GLN A 32 -16.65 -6.68 4.44
N TYR A 33 -15.48 -6.72 3.82
CA TYR A 33 -14.43 -7.68 4.18
C TYR A 33 -13.34 -7.07 5.06
N HIS A 34 -13.54 -5.85 5.56
CA HIS A 34 -12.63 -5.17 6.49
C HIS A 34 -11.19 -5.11 5.96
N ILE A 35 -11.04 -4.79 4.68
CA ILE A 35 -9.73 -4.77 4.03
C ILE A 35 -8.82 -3.71 4.65
N GLU A 36 -9.35 -2.50 4.88
CA GLU A 36 -8.56 -1.42 5.45
C GLU A 36 -8.04 -1.79 6.84
N GLU A 37 -8.90 -2.38 7.67
CA GLU A 37 -8.50 -2.82 9.01
C GLU A 37 -7.44 -3.90 8.95
N GLN A 38 -7.57 -4.86 8.03
CA GLN A 38 -6.58 -5.92 7.86
C GLN A 38 -5.24 -5.35 7.40
N CYS A 39 -5.27 -4.42 6.45
CA CYS A 39 -4.06 -3.74 5.98
C CYS A 39 -3.40 -2.96 7.11
N GLN A 40 -4.20 -2.28 7.93
CA GLN A 40 -3.68 -1.51 9.05
C GLN A 40 -3.01 -2.41 10.08
N LEU A 41 -3.59 -3.58 10.36
CA LEU A 41 -3.00 -4.55 11.27
C LEU A 41 -1.63 -5.01 10.78
N LEU A 42 -1.50 -5.28 9.48
CA LEU A 42 -0.21 -5.66 8.89
C LEU A 42 0.83 -4.55 9.03
N ILE A 43 0.42 -3.31 8.77
CA ILE A 43 1.31 -2.16 8.90
C ILE A 43 1.74 -2.00 10.35
N ASP A 44 0.79 -2.10 11.29
CA ASP A 44 1.07 -1.95 12.72
C ASP A 44 2.00 -3.05 13.24
N GLU A 45 1.96 -4.22 12.63
CA GLU A 45 2.87 -5.30 12.99
C GLU A 45 4.27 -5.09 12.41
N MET A 46 4.36 -4.68 11.17
CA MET A 46 5.64 -4.58 10.47
C MET A 46 6.40 -3.28 10.76
N MET A 47 5.70 -2.17 10.91
CA MET A 47 6.35 -0.87 11.08
C MET A 47 7.30 -0.82 12.28
N PRO A 48 6.92 -1.31 13.48
CA PRO A 48 7.86 -1.31 14.61
C PRO A 48 9.10 -2.15 14.35
N GLN A 49 8.96 -3.24 13.60
CA GLN A 49 10.10 -4.09 13.27
C GLN A 49 11.06 -3.39 12.33
N ILE A 50 10.54 -2.65 11.35
CA ILE A 50 11.36 -1.86 10.43
C ILE A 50 12.09 -0.76 11.20
N LYS A 51 11.40 -0.08 12.10
CA LYS A 51 12.04 0.97 12.92
C LYS A 51 13.13 0.39 13.81
N ARG A 52 12.91 -0.79 14.36
CA ARG A 52 13.92 -1.47 15.18
C ARG A 52 15.14 -1.82 14.34
N LEU A 53 14.93 -2.30 13.11
CA LEU A 53 16.04 -2.56 12.18
C LEU A 53 16.84 -1.29 11.92
N GLY A 54 16.15 -0.17 11.71
CA GLY A 54 16.80 1.11 11.48
C GLY A 54 17.68 1.52 12.66
N ARG A 55 17.18 1.35 13.88
CA ARG A 55 17.95 1.66 15.09
C ARG A 55 19.17 0.75 15.21
N SER A 56 18.99 -0.53 14.94
CA SER A 56 20.08 -1.50 15.00
C SER A 56 21.19 -1.16 14.01
N LEU A 57 20.81 -0.85 12.78
CA LEU A 57 21.76 -0.47 11.75
C LEU A 57 22.45 0.86 12.06
N SER A 58 21.70 1.80 12.63
CA SER A 58 22.26 3.09 13.06
C SER A 58 23.33 2.90 14.12
N GLY A 59 23.11 1.96 15.04
CA GLY A 59 24.10 1.62 16.05
C GLY A 59 25.35 1.00 15.42
N THR A 60 25.17 0.10 14.46
CA THR A 60 26.29 -0.56 13.79
C THR A 60 27.16 0.41 13.00
N TYR A 61 26.51 1.32 12.25
CA TYR A 61 27.24 2.22 11.36
C TYR A 61 27.49 3.60 11.96
N HIS A 62 27.04 3.82 13.21
CA HIS A 62 27.28 5.08 13.95
C HIS A 62 26.75 6.31 13.22
N ARG A 63 25.60 6.18 12.56
CA ARG A 63 24.94 7.29 11.90
C ARG A 63 23.49 6.92 11.62
N ASN A 64 22.68 7.92 11.30
CA ASN A 64 21.29 7.69 11.01
C ASN A 64 21.14 6.98 9.66
N ILE A 65 20.43 5.85 9.66
CA ILE A 65 20.24 5.03 8.46
C ILE A 65 18.87 5.32 7.82
N ILE A 66 17.81 5.22 8.60
CA ILE A 66 16.45 5.49 8.10
C ILE A 66 16.07 6.92 8.48
N GLU A 67 15.83 7.75 7.46
CA GLU A 67 15.41 9.13 7.67
C GLU A 67 13.99 9.19 8.20
N TYR A 68 13.07 8.50 7.52
CA TYR A 68 11.72 8.37 8.02
C TYR A 68 10.97 7.27 7.27
N THR A 69 9.82 6.88 7.83
CA THR A 69 8.97 5.84 7.26
C THR A 69 7.56 6.37 7.11
N THR A 70 6.87 5.91 6.07
CA THR A 70 5.45 6.22 5.89
C THR A 70 4.73 4.93 5.51
N SER A 71 3.42 4.92 5.70
CA SER A 71 2.60 3.80 5.30
C SER A 71 1.41 4.29 4.49
N ARG A 72 0.85 3.39 3.70
CA ARG A 72 -0.29 3.72 2.87
C ARG A 72 -1.15 2.49 2.64
N ILE A 73 -2.45 2.70 2.64
CA ILE A 73 -3.42 1.68 2.23
C ILE A 73 -4.03 2.19 0.93
N LYS A 74 -4.01 1.36 -0.09
CA LYS A 74 -4.46 1.76 -1.42
C LYS A 74 -5.94 2.07 -1.43
N SER A 75 -6.32 3.22 -2.01
CA SER A 75 -7.71 3.63 -2.07
C SER A 75 -8.51 2.82 -3.08
N PRO A 76 -9.85 2.75 -2.94
CA PRO A 76 -10.68 2.06 -3.93
C PRO A 76 -10.45 2.59 -5.35
N GLU A 77 -10.30 3.91 -5.51
CA GLU A 77 -10.07 4.52 -6.81
C GLU A 77 -8.77 4.00 -7.43
N SER A 78 -7.70 3.98 -6.63
CA SER A 78 -6.39 3.51 -7.10
C SER A 78 -6.41 2.02 -7.45
N ILE A 79 -7.14 1.23 -6.68
CA ILE A 79 -7.29 -0.21 -6.94
C ILE A 79 -7.97 -0.44 -8.28
N VAL A 80 -9.10 0.24 -8.50
CA VAL A 80 -9.86 0.11 -9.75
C VAL A 80 -9.00 0.53 -10.94
N GLU A 81 -8.32 1.67 -10.82
CA GLU A 81 -7.45 2.17 -11.87
C GLU A 81 -6.35 1.18 -12.22
N LYS A 82 -5.72 0.61 -11.19
CA LYS A 82 -4.62 -0.32 -11.43
C LYS A 82 -5.10 -1.62 -12.07
N LEU A 83 -6.28 -2.11 -11.67
CA LEU A 83 -6.86 -3.30 -12.30
C LEU A 83 -7.13 -3.05 -13.78
N HIS A 84 -7.65 -1.87 -14.13
CA HIS A 84 -7.85 -1.49 -15.52
C HIS A 84 -6.53 -1.44 -16.29
N ARG A 85 -5.51 -0.84 -15.71
CA ARG A 85 -4.19 -0.76 -16.35
C ARG A 85 -3.60 -2.14 -16.62
N LYS A 86 -3.88 -3.09 -15.74
CA LYS A 86 -3.36 -4.46 -15.87
C LYS A 86 -4.29 -5.35 -16.67
N ASN A 87 -5.38 -4.80 -17.21
CA ASN A 87 -6.39 -5.54 -17.95
C ASN A 87 -6.96 -6.71 -17.14
N ARG A 88 -7.21 -6.44 -15.85
CA ARG A 88 -7.80 -7.44 -14.96
C ARG A 88 -9.26 -7.09 -14.68
N GLU A 89 -10.01 -8.10 -14.31
CA GLU A 89 -11.40 -7.91 -13.89
C GLU A 89 -11.42 -7.00 -12.66
N VAL A 90 -12.38 -6.07 -12.60
CA VAL A 90 -12.50 -5.16 -11.48
C VAL A 90 -13.33 -5.82 -10.39
N SER A 91 -12.65 -6.43 -9.44
CA SER A 91 -13.28 -7.09 -8.30
C SER A 91 -12.29 -7.10 -7.14
N LEU A 92 -12.81 -7.24 -5.92
CA LEU A 92 -11.95 -7.32 -4.74
C LEU A 92 -11.11 -8.60 -4.79
N ASP A 93 -11.68 -9.71 -5.24
CA ASP A 93 -10.96 -10.97 -5.35
C ASP A 93 -9.73 -10.81 -6.25
N LYS A 94 -9.91 -10.16 -7.42
CA LYS A 94 -8.79 -9.92 -8.32
C LYS A 94 -7.77 -8.96 -7.74
N ALA A 95 -8.24 -7.96 -6.99
CA ALA A 95 -7.32 -7.03 -6.34
C ALA A 95 -6.43 -7.76 -5.34
N VAL A 96 -7.02 -8.58 -4.48
CA VAL A 96 -6.27 -9.33 -3.48
C VAL A 96 -5.31 -10.33 -4.14
N GLU A 97 -5.76 -10.97 -5.21
CA GLU A 97 -4.96 -11.96 -5.92
C GLU A 97 -3.78 -11.35 -6.68
N THR A 98 -3.98 -10.20 -7.31
CA THR A 98 -2.99 -9.68 -8.28
C THR A 98 -2.21 -8.46 -7.84
N LEU A 99 -2.73 -7.66 -6.92
CA LEU A 99 -2.04 -6.46 -6.47
C LEU A 99 -1.20 -6.75 -5.24
N ARG A 100 0.04 -6.28 -5.26
CA ARG A 100 0.99 -6.49 -4.15
C ARG A 100 1.08 -5.31 -3.21
N ASP A 101 0.40 -4.22 -3.52
CA ASP A 101 0.55 -2.96 -2.80
C ASP A 101 -0.75 -2.42 -2.20
N LEU A 102 -1.65 -3.33 -1.79
CA LEU A 102 -2.86 -2.91 -1.07
C LEU A 102 -2.47 -2.22 0.24
N ALA A 103 -1.47 -2.76 0.93
CA ALA A 103 -0.82 -2.11 2.05
C ALA A 103 0.64 -1.88 1.67
N GLY A 104 1.15 -0.69 1.93
CA GLY A 104 2.53 -0.36 1.59
C GLY A 104 3.23 0.38 2.71
N ILE A 105 4.51 0.12 2.84
CA ILE A 105 5.39 0.87 3.74
C ILE A 105 6.52 1.42 2.91
N ARG A 106 6.77 2.72 3.05
CA ARG A 106 7.90 3.38 2.38
C ARG A 106 8.95 3.70 3.42
N VAL A 107 10.17 3.34 3.12
CA VAL A 107 11.32 3.62 3.98
C VAL A 107 12.27 4.52 3.22
N ILE A 108 12.56 5.70 3.77
CA ILE A 108 13.48 6.67 3.17
C ILE A 108 14.79 6.58 3.94
N CYS A 109 15.88 6.31 3.24
CA CYS A 109 17.20 6.18 3.84
C CYS A 109 18.08 7.38 3.52
N SER A 110 19.08 7.60 4.36
CA SER A 110 20.01 8.73 4.20
C SER A 110 20.89 8.61 2.96
N PHE A 111 21.32 7.39 2.64
CA PHE A 111 22.20 7.13 1.51
C PHE A 111 21.76 5.90 0.73
N GLN A 112 22.17 5.84 -0.54
CA GLN A 112 21.78 4.73 -1.40
C GLN A 112 22.23 3.37 -0.89
N ASP A 113 23.44 3.30 -0.34
CA ASP A 113 23.95 2.04 0.23
C ASP A 113 23.09 1.55 1.37
N ASP A 114 22.50 2.48 2.12
CA ASP A 114 21.63 2.13 3.24
C ASP A 114 20.33 1.47 2.77
N VAL A 115 19.85 1.85 1.58
CA VAL A 115 18.66 1.21 1.01
C VAL A 115 18.89 -0.29 0.87
N TYR A 116 20.06 -0.68 0.38
CA TYR A 116 20.39 -2.10 0.22
C TYR A 116 20.57 -2.80 1.57
N ARG A 117 21.13 -2.11 2.55
CA ARG A 117 21.29 -2.67 3.91
C ARG A 117 19.93 -2.92 4.55
N VAL A 118 19.03 -1.95 4.47
CA VAL A 118 17.70 -2.07 5.03
C VAL A 118 16.91 -3.16 4.30
N ALA A 119 16.98 -3.18 2.96
CA ALA A 119 16.28 -4.19 2.17
C ALA A 119 16.75 -5.60 2.54
N GLY A 120 18.06 -5.78 2.70
CA GLY A 120 18.62 -7.07 3.11
C GLY A 120 18.13 -7.50 4.48
N ALA A 121 18.07 -6.56 5.42
CA ALA A 121 17.61 -6.85 6.76
C ALA A 121 16.11 -7.20 6.78
N ILE A 122 15.31 -6.49 5.99
CA ILE A 122 13.87 -6.76 5.90
C ILE A 122 13.61 -8.16 5.33
N LYS A 123 14.38 -8.58 4.33
CA LYS A 123 14.24 -9.91 3.75
C LYS A 123 14.43 -11.02 4.78
N ASN A 124 15.19 -10.76 5.81
CA ASN A 124 15.50 -11.75 6.84
C ASN A 124 14.58 -11.69 8.06
N LEU A 125 13.55 -10.83 8.03
CA LEU A 125 12.58 -10.76 9.13
C LEU A 125 11.82 -12.08 9.23
N PRO A 126 11.76 -12.69 10.43
CA PRO A 126 11.00 -13.92 10.60
C PRO A 126 9.50 -13.67 10.43
N GLY A 127 8.81 -14.65 9.88
CA GLY A 127 7.37 -14.55 9.70
C GLY A 127 6.95 -13.90 8.40
N TYR A 128 7.89 -13.50 7.56
CA TYR A 128 7.60 -12.88 6.27
C TYR A 128 8.33 -13.60 5.15
N GLU A 129 7.72 -13.61 3.99
CA GLU A 129 8.26 -14.29 2.82
C GLU A 129 8.44 -13.28 1.69
N LEU A 130 9.60 -13.30 1.06
CA LEU A 130 9.86 -12.46 -0.12
C LEU A 130 9.12 -13.05 -1.32
N VAL A 131 8.19 -12.29 -1.88
CA VAL A 131 7.44 -12.73 -3.05
C VAL A 131 8.09 -12.21 -4.33
N LYS A 132 8.54 -10.95 -4.31
CA LYS A 132 9.12 -10.34 -5.50
C LYS A 132 9.98 -9.14 -5.11
N GLU A 133 11.08 -8.99 -5.81
CA GLU A 133 11.97 -7.82 -5.63
C GLU A 133 12.21 -7.19 -6.99
N LYS A 134 12.18 -5.84 -7.02
CA LYS A 134 12.51 -5.06 -8.21
C LYS A 134 13.53 -4.00 -7.87
N ASN A 135 14.40 -3.75 -8.78
CA ASN A 135 15.30 -2.62 -8.70
C ASN A 135 14.77 -1.44 -9.47
#